data_96d7b8566ed0c4d3ad0a90edfce39b1e
#
_entry.id   96d7b8566ed0c4d3ad0a90edfce39b1e
#
_cell.length_a   1.000
_cell.length_b   1.000
_cell.length_c   1.000
_cell.angle_alpha   90.00
_cell.angle_beta   90.00
_cell.angle_gamma   90.00
#
_symmetry.space_group_name_H-M   'P 1'
#
loop_
_entity.id
_entity.type
_entity.pdbx_description
1 polymer ?
#
loop_
_entity_poly.entity_id
_entity_poly.type
_entity_poly.pdbx_seq_one_letter_code
_entity_poly.pdbx_strand_id
1 'polypeptide(L)'
;QVIYARNENYWGDSLPMNVGRNNFDRIRVEYFADSSAAFEGFKSGAYTFRTESSSRDWATGYNFPALESGYVVQETIPDGSVGTAQGFVFNLDDPTWQAPRVREALAMMFNFEWSNETLFYGLYARPDSFWPNTDLAASGPPSDGEIAILQPLVDEGLLPESILTDDAVMAPVNGVEENTPARSVYRAAGALLDEAGWVTGSDGMRTKDGEPLEVVILQFSPLFDRIVNPYIENLERLGVKGILDRVDSAQYVERRRSGDFDLANQSFQMSFEPSIGLEQWFASKTADDSSRNLMRLRNEAVDRILPTVIAASDLEEMATAVHALDRVLRSIGFSIPQWYNADTWVAYYDMYRHPDVLPPLATGELDFWWYDAEAAERLQAAGAF
;
A
#
# COMPACT_ATOMS: atom_id res chain seq x y z
N GLN A 1 8.55 -25.47 3.00
CA GLN A 1 7.48 -26.01 2.17
C GLN A 1 6.26 -26.35 3.01
N VAL A 2 5.07 -25.99 2.52
CA VAL A 2 3.76 -26.40 3.07
C VAL A 2 2.96 -27.04 1.95
N ILE A 3 2.28 -28.15 2.25
CA ILE A 3 1.42 -28.85 1.29
C ILE A 3 0.01 -28.91 1.85
N TYR A 4 -0.94 -28.41 1.08
CA TYR A 4 -2.37 -28.58 1.32
C TYR A 4 -2.90 -29.68 0.41
N ALA A 5 -3.76 -30.53 0.94
CA ALA A 5 -4.47 -31.56 0.18
C ALA A 5 -5.98 -31.32 0.27
N ARG A 6 -6.69 -31.64 -0.80
CA ARG A 6 -8.15 -31.57 -0.83
C ARG A 6 -8.75 -32.41 0.30
N ASN A 7 -9.75 -31.87 0.96
CA ASN A 7 -10.59 -32.66 1.87
C ASN A 7 -11.70 -33.36 1.06
N GLU A 8 -11.53 -34.64 0.80
CA GLU A 8 -12.47 -35.45 0.02
C GLU A 8 -13.87 -35.55 0.70
N ASN A 9 -13.96 -35.27 1.99
CA ASN A 9 -15.20 -35.30 2.76
C ASN A 9 -15.72 -33.88 3.09
N TYR A 10 -15.41 -32.88 2.28
CA TYR A 10 -15.91 -31.53 2.53
C TYR A 10 -17.41 -31.44 2.31
N TRP A 11 -18.15 -31.13 3.37
CA TRP A 11 -19.62 -31.11 3.38
C TRP A 11 -20.22 -30.10 2.40
N GLY A 12 -19.49 -29.05 2.07
CA GLY A 12 -19.94 -27.97 1.20
C GLY A 12 -19.66 -28.18 -0.29
N ASP A 13 -19.05 -29.29 -0.70
CA ASP A 13 -18.59 -29.53 -2.07
C ASP A 13 -19.74 -29.45 -3.10
N SER A 14 -20.93 -29.93 -2.72
CA SER A 14 -22.12 -29.94 -3.57
C SER A 14 -22.97 -28.67 -3.49
N LEU A 15 -22.59 -27.67 -2.67
CA LEU A 15 -23.34 -26.42 -2.60
C LEU A 15 -23.18 -25.62 -3.90
N PRO A 16 -24.27 -25.00 -4.41
CA PRO A 16 -24.20 -24.25 -5.68
C PRO A 16 -23.09 -23.21 -5.75
N MET A 17 -22.76 -22.60 -4.61
CA MET A 17 -21.70 -21.59 -4.52
C MET A 17 -20.28 -22.17 -4.65
N ASN A 18 -20.10 -23.47 -4.49
CA ASN A 18 -18.80 -24.16 -4.55
C ASN A 18 -18.61 -24.98 -5.84
N VAL A 19 -19.65 -25.12 -6.65
CA VAL A 19 -19.55 -25.84 -7.93
C VAL A 19 -18.61 -25.11 -8.88
N GLY A 20 -17.58 -25.81 -9.38
CA GLY A 20 -16.57 -25.25 -10.27
C GLY A 20 -15.46 -24.47 -9.55
N ARG A 21 -15.39 -24.57 -8.22
CA ARG A 21 -14.34 -23.95 -7.40
C ARG A 21 -13.43 -24.99 -6.76
N ASN A 22 -12.26 -24.50 -6.28
CA ASN A 22 -11.27 -25.32 -5.57
C ASN A 22 -10.80 -26.54 -6.40
N ASN A 23 -10.41 -26.33 -7.64
CA ASN A 23 -10.19 -27.39 -8.63
C ASN A 23 -8.83 -28.12 -8.47
N PHE A 24 -8.02 -27.77 -7.49
CA PHE A 24 -6.72 -28.41 -7.25
C PHE A 24 -6.83 -29.45 -6.13
N ASP A 25 -6.32 -30.67 -6.36
CA ASP A 25 -6.26 -31.72 -5.34
C ASP A 25 -5.12 -31.48 -4.36
N ARG A 26 -4.08 -30.81 -4.81
CA ARG A 26 -2.89 -30.47 -4.00
C ARG A 26 -2.36 -29.10 -4.35
N ILE A 27 -2.08 -28.29 -3.32
CA ILE A 27 -1.42 -27.00 -3.43
C ILE A 27 -0.12 -27.08 -2.63
N ARG A 28 1.01 -26.81 -3.29
CA ARG A 28 2.33 -26.79 -2.69
C ARG A 28 2.86 -25.35 -2.62
N VAL A 29 3.12 -24.88 -1.43
CA VAL A 29 3.72 -23.54 -1.18
C VAL A 29 5.19 -23.71 -0.84
N GLU A 30 6.06 -23.14 -1.67
CA GLU A 30 7.50 -23.11 -1.46
C GLU A 30 7.91 -21.80 -0.80
N TYR A 31 8.85 -21.88 0.14
CA TYR A 31 9.42 -20.72 0.81
C TYR A 31 10.88 -20.57 0.45
N PHE A 32 11.28 -19.37 0.11
CA PHE A 32 12.64 -19.01 -0.26
C PHE A 32 13.20 -17.98 0.74
N ALA A 33 14.53 -17.86 0.80
CA ALA A 33 15.20 -16.92 1.69
C ALA A 33 14.90 -15.46 1.34
N ASP A 34 14.75 -15.16 0.04
CA ASP A 34 14.44 -13.85 -0.49
C ASP A 34 13.71 -13.94 -1.85
N SER A 35 13.26 -12.80 -2.35
CA SER A 35 12.50 -12.71 -3.60
C SER A 35 13.35 -13.06 -4.84
N SER A 36 14.65 -12.79 -4.81
CA SER A 36 15.55 -13.12 -5.93
C SER A 36 15.74 -14.64 -6.04
N ALA A 37 15.97 -15.32 -4.92
CA ALA A 37 16.03 -16.77 -4.85
C ALA A 37 14.70 -17.41 -5.28
N ALA A 38 13.56 -16.80 -4.88
CA ALA A 38 12.25 -17.26 -5.33
C ALA A 38 12.11 -17.14 -6.87
N PHE A 39 12.51 -16.00 -7.44
CA PHE A 39 12.41 -15.81 -8.89
C PHE A 39 13.29 -16.78 -9.68
N GLU A 40 14.52 -17.02 -9.25
CA GLU A 40 15.38 -18.05 -9.86
C GLU A 40 14.78 -19.47 -9.71
N GLY A 41 14.15 -19.76 -8.58
CA GLY A 41 13.39 -21.00 -8.38
C GLY A 41 12.23 -21.17 -9.37
N PHE A 42 11.51 -20.09 -9.67
CA PHE A 42 10.46 -20.10 -10.70
C PHE A 42 11.04 -20.37 -12.10
N LYS A 43 12.09 -19.66 -12.49
CA LYS A 43 12.75 -19.85 -13.80
C LYS A 43 13.25 -21.28 -14.02
N SER A 44 13.66 -21.96 -12.95
CA SER A 44 14.15 -23.34 -12.98
C SER A 44 13.04 -24.39 -12.84
N GLY A 45 11.77 -24.00 -12.71
CA GLY A 45 10.66 -24.92 -12.53
C GLY A 45 10.54 -25.54 -11.12
N ALA A 46 11.27 -25.03 -10.12
CA ALA A 46 11.12 -25.51 -8.73
C ALA A 46 9.69 -25.31 -8.19
N TYR A 47 9.02 -24.31 -8.70
CA TYR A 47 7.57 -24.11 -8.58
C TYR A 47 7.03 -23.47 -9.86
N THR A 48 5.73 -23.55 -10.11
CA THR A 48 5.16 -23.40 -11.44
C THR A 48 4.09 -22.32 -11.58
N PHE A 49 3.75 -21.63 -10.49
CA PHE A 49 2.85 -20.47 -10.47
C PHE A 49 3.43 -19.39 -9.59
N ARG A 50 3.43 -18.15 -10.06
CA ARG A 50 3.95 -16.98 -9.34
C ARG A 50 3.05 -15.79 -9.56
N THR A 51 2.67 -15.12 -8.48
CA THR A 51 2.19 -13.75 -8.50
C THR A 51 3.40 -12.83 -8.34
N GLU A 52 3.61 -11.91 -9.27
CA GLU A 52 4.75 -11.00 -9.25
C GLU A 52 4.37 -9.67 -8.60
N SER A 53 5.22 -9.17 -7.72
CA SER A 53 5.04 -7.88 -7.05
C SER A 53 6.16 -6.87 -7.36
N SER A 54 7.20 -7.31 -8.08
CA SER A 54 8.33 -6.48 -8.46
C SER A 54 8.13 -5.94 -9.88
N SER A 55 7.87 -4.64 -10.00
CA SER A 55 7.79 -3.98 -11.32
C SER A 55 9.06 -4.13 -12.14
N ARG A 56 10.24 -4.12 -11.49
CA ARG A 56 11.52 -4.37 -12.17
C ARG A 56 11.58 -5.77 -12.76
N ASP A 57 11.29 -6.77 -11.95
CA ASP A 57 11.38 -8.16 -12.42
C ASP A 57 10.31 -8.42 -13.49
N TRP A 58 9.10 -7.87 -13.33
CA TRP A 58 8.05 -7.94 -14.34
C TRP A 58 8.45 -7.31 -15.68
N ALA A 59 9.03 -6.12 -15.65
CA ALA A 59 9.42 -5.40 -16.85
C ALA A 59 10.69 -5.95 -17.53
N THR A 60 11.64 -6.50 -16.76
CA THR A 60 12.98 -6.79 -17.28
C THR A 60 13.50 -8.20 -16.99
N GLY A 61 12.88 -8.94 -16.06
CA GLY A 61 13.36 -10.25 -15.61
C GLY A 61 12.79 -11.45 -16.37
N TYR A 62 11.65 -11.25 -17.03
CA TYR A 62 10.96 -12.32 -17.77
C TYR A 62 11.52 -12.49 -19.19
N ASN A 63 12.79 -12.89 -19.29
CA ASN A 63 13.52 -13.11 -20.52
C ASN A 63 14.38 -14.40 -20.43
N PHE A 64 13.80 -15.49 -20.00
CA PHE A 64 14.47 -16.76 -19.72
C PHE A 64 13.96 -17.88 -20.66
N PRO A 65 14.76 -18.98 -20.85
CA PRO A 65 14.48 -19.98 -21.86
C PRO A 65 13.10 -20.63 -21.85
N ALA A 66 12.52 -20.87 -20.66
CA ALA A 66 11.20 -21.47 -20.56
C ALA A 66 10.08 -20.53 -21.05
N LEU A 67 10.21 -19.21 -20.82
CA LEU A 67 9.29 -18.21 -21.38
C LEU A 67 9.49 -18.08 -22.91
N GLU A 68 10.72 -17.98 -23.38
CA GLU A 68 11.04 -17.86 -24.80
C GLU A 68 10.58 -19.08 -25.59
N SER A 69 10.58 -20.26 -24.96
CA SER A 69 10.09 -21.51 -25.54
C SER A 69 8.56 -21.66 -25.49
N GLY A 70 7.85 -20.72 -24.90
CA GLY A 70 6.41 -20.78 -24.73
C GLY A 70 5.94 -21.79 -23.66
N TYR A 71 6.83 -22.20 -22.77
CA TYR A 71 6.47 -23.09 -21.66
C TYR A 71 5.91 -22.32 -20.44
N VAL A 72 6.15 -21.03 -20.39
CA VAL A 72 5.65 -20.12 -19.35
C VAL A 72 4.80 -19.06 -20.01
N VAL A 73 3.66 -18.78 -19.39
CA VAL A 73 2.78 -17.66 -19.72
C VAL A 73 3.09 -16.52 -18.75
N GLN A 74 3.19 -15.29 -19.26
CA GLN A 74 3.27 -14.06 -18.50
C GLN A 74 2.00 -13.26 -18.80
N GLU A 75 1.17 -12.99 -17.79
CA GLU A 75 -0.16 -12.41 -17.99
C GLU A 75 -0.43 -11.29 -16.99
N THR A 76 -1.03 -10.22 -17.48
CA THR A 76 -1.56 -9.12 -16.65
C THR A 76 -3.07 -9.27 -16.59
N ILE A 77 -3.59 -9.50 -15.39
CA ILE A 77 -5.02 -9.67 -15.12
C ILE A 77 -5.53 -8.41 -14.44
N PRO A 78 -6.53 -7.71 -15.02
CA PRO A 78 -7.17 -6.60 -14.35
C PRO A 78 -7.72 -7.03 -12.99
N ASP A 79 -7.40 -6.27 -11.95
CA ASP A 79 -7.80 -6.56 -10.58
C ASP A 79 -8.73 -5.44 -10.08
N GLY A 80 -10.02 -5.75 -9.96
CA GLY A 80 -11.01 -4.83 -9.43
C GLY A 80 -11.13 -4.88 -7.90
N SER A 81 -10.25 -5.60 -7.21
CA SER A 81 -10.24 -5.61 -5.73
C SER A 81 -9.83 -4.26 -5.15
N VAL A 82 -10.07 -4.08 -3.87
CA VAL A 82 -9.56 -2.89 -3.16
C VAL A 82 -8.05 -2.89 -3.25
N GLY A 83 -7.49 -1.85 -3.85
CA GLY A 83 -6.05 -1.70 -3.94
C GLY A 83 -5.41 -1.58 -2.56
N THR A 84 -4.18 -2.06 -2.41
CA THR A 84 -3.44 -1.90 -1.16
C THR A 84 -2.87 -0.48 -1.08
N ALA A 85 -3.42 0.37 -0.20
CA ALA A 85 -2.84 1.68 0.05
C ALA A 85 -1.53 1.53 0.83
N GLN A 86 -0.40 1.71 0.15
CA GLN A 86 0.92 1.65 0.77
C GLN A 86 1.48 3.05 0.97
N GLY A 87 2.14 3.29 2.10
CA GLY A 87 2.79 4.56 2.40
C GLY A 87 3.87 4.47 3.45
N PHE A 88 4.69 5.52 3.57
CA PHE A 88 5.45 5.77 4.78
C PHE A 88 4.54 6.40 5.81
N VAL A 89 4.42 5.80 6.98
CA VAL A 89 3.66 6.36 8.09
C VAL A 89 4.58 6.98 9.12
N PHE A 90 4.17 8.15 9.63
CA PHE A 90 4.85 8.82 10.73
C PHE A 90 4.47 8.18 12.07
N ASN A 91 5.42 8.10 12.98
CA ASN A 91 5.14 7.76 14.36
C ASN A 91 4.60 8.97 15.11
N LEU A 92 3.29 9.05 15.30
CA LEU A 92 2.63 10.20 15.93
C LEU A 92 2.82 10.29 17.46
N ASP A 93 3.49 9.34 18.10
CA ASP A 93 3.90 9.47 19.50
C ASP A 93 5.07 10.46 19.64
N ASP A 94 5.88 10.67 18.59
CA ASP A 94 6.92 11.70 18.60
C ASP A 94 6.30 13.09 18.39
N PRO A 95 6.60 14.07 19.27
CA PRO A 95 6.07 15.44 19.18
C PRO A 95 6.41 16.15 17.86
N THR A 96 7.52 15.82 17.21
CA THR A 96 7.92 16.39 15.91
C THR A 96 6.89 16.05 14.84
N TRP A 97 6.45 14.79 14.84
CA TRP A 97 5.50 14.29 13.83
C TRP A 97 4.04 14.56 14.19
N GLN A 98 3.74 15.08 15.36
CA GLN A 98 2.39 15.55 15.69
C GLN A 98 2.02 16.83 14.92
N ALA A 99 3.01 17.64 14.48
CA ALA A 99 2.77 18.87 13.73
C ALA A 99 2.36 18.55 12.27
N PRO A 100 1.10 18.83 11.83
CA PRO A 100 0.64 18.49 10.47
C PRO A 100 1.49 19.13 9.37
N ARG A 101 1.93 20.39 9.57
CA ARG A 101 2.75 21.13 8.60
C ARG A 101 4.11 20.50 8.34
N VAL A 102 4.71 19.88 9.36
CA VAL A 102 5.97 19.14 9.20
C VAL A 102 5.74 17.92 8.34
N ARG A 103 4.69 17.14 8.62
CA ARG A 103 4.35 15.95 7.82
C ARG A 103 4.04 16.30 6.37
N GLU A 104 3.26 17.36 6.14
CA GLU A 104 2.92 17.88 4.82
C GLU A 104 4.19 18.28 4.04
N ALA A 105 5.08 19.05 4.66
CA ALA A 105 6.34 19.46 4.04
C ALA A 105 7.21 18.26 3.63
N LEU A 106 7.31 17.24 4.47
CA LEU A 106 8.06 16.03 4.15
C LEU A 106 7.37 15.20 3.05
N ALA A 107 6.04 15.13 3.05
CA ALA A 107 5.29 14.43 2.01
C ALA A 107 5.50 15.05 0.61
N MET A 108 5.64 16.37 0.53
CA MET A 108 5.93 17.08 -0.73
C MET A 108 7.27 16.68 -1.35
N MET A 109 8.22 16.14 -0.57
CA MET A 109 9.55 15.74 -1.04
C MET A 109 9.57 14.33 -1.65
N PHE A 110 8.53 13.54 -1.49
CA PHE A 110 8.43 12.22 -2.11
C PHE A 110 7.87 12.36 -3.53
N ASN A 111 8.74 12.21 -4.54
CA ASN A 111 8.35 12.28 -5.94
C ASN A 111 7.94 10.90 -6.45
N PHE A 112 6.64 10.59 -6.32
CA PHE A 112 6.08 9.35 -6.85
C PHE A 112 6.14 9.31 -8.38
N GLU A 113 5.81 10.41 -9.07
CA GLU A 113 5.69 10.46 -10.52
C GLU A 113 7.02 10.09 -11.19
N TRP A 114 8.12 10.68 -10.73
CA TRP A 114 9.46 10.32 -11.19
C TRP A 114 9.83 8.87 -10.83
N SER A 115 9.51 8.45 -9.61
CA SER A 115 9.78 7.08 -9.16
C SER A 115 9.02 6.07 -10.01
N ASN A 116 7.76 6.37 -10.34
CA ASN A 116 6.94 5.48 -11.17
C ASN A 116 7.50 5.36 -12.59
N GLU A 117 7.82 6.48 -13.22
CA GLU A 117 8.36 6.47 -14.58
C GLU A 117 9.75 5.83 -14.64
N THR A 118 10.66 6.22 -13.71
CA THR A 118 12.08 5.86 -13.80
C THR A 118 12.40 4.54 -13.13
N LEU A 119 11.78 4.23 -11.98
CA LEU A 119 12.11 3.05 -11.18
C LEU A 119 11.10 1.91 -11.34
N PHE A 120 9.84 2.25 -11.65
CA PHE A 120 8.75 1.27 -11.68
C PHE A 120 8.18 1.03 -13.08
N TYR A 121 8.79 1.63 -14.11
CA TYR A 121 8.41 1.42 -15.53
C TYR A 121 6.98 1.86 -15.85
N GLY A 122 6.43 2.83 -15.10
CA GLY A 122 5.06 3.30 -15.25
C GLY A 122 3.99 2.31 -14.79
N LEU A 123 4.37 1.24 -14.07
CA LEU A 123 3.51 0.09 -13.80
C LEU A 123 2.64 0.21 -12.55
N TYR A 124 2.86 1.21 -11.70
CA TYR A 124 2.07 1.39 -10.49
C TYR A 124 1.16 2.60 -10.59
N ALA A 125 0.11 2.60 -9.78
CA ALA A 125 -0.73 3.75 -9.51
C ALA A 125 -0.43 4.33 -8.11
N ARG A 126 -0.67 5.61 -7.93
CA ARG A 126 -0.59 6.26 -6.62
C ARG A 126 -1.90 6.06 -5.87
N PRO A 127 -1.88 5.60 -4.61
CA PRO A 127 -3.10 5.56 -3.82
C PRO A 127 -3.52 7.00 -3.45
N ASP A 128 -4.72 7.35 -3.83
CA ASP A 128 -5.38 8.62 -3.53
C ASP A 128 -6.36 8.52 -2.35
N SER A 129 -6.52 7.33 -1.80
CA SER A 129 -7.43 6.96 -0.73
C SER A 129 -6.88 5.78 0.06
N PHE A 130 -7.46 5.49 1.23
CA PHE A 130 -7.25 4.22 1.93
C PHE A 130 -8.06 3.07 1.30
N TRP A 131 -9.00 3.38 0.41
CA TRP A 131 -9.75 2.42 -0.43
C TRP A 131 -9.47 2.63 -1.93
N PRO A 132 -8.21 2.62 -2.38
CA PRO A 132 -7.91 2.91 -3.78
C PRO A 132 -8.53 1.85 -4.70
N ASN A 133 -8.81 2.26 -5.94
CA ASN A 133 -9.43 1.41 -6.97
C ASN A 133 -10.89 1.03 -6.67
N THR A 134 -11.59 1.79 -5.84
CA THR A 134 -13.01 1.51 -5.49
C THR A 134 -13.85 2.77 -5.40
N ASP A 135 -15.16 2.60 -5.47
CA ASP A 135 -16.13 3.67 -5.22
C ASP A 135 -16.21 4.09 -3.73
N LEU A 136 -15.46 3.43 -2.84
CA LEU A 136 -15.34 3.81 -1.42
C LEU A 136 -14.27 4.90 -1.19
N ALA A 137 -13.51 5.26 -2.22
CA ALA A 137 -12.56 6.37 -2.15
C ALA A 137 -13.28 7.72 -2.18
N ALA A 138 -13.09 8.57 -1.17
CA ALA A 138 -13.62 9.93 -1.18
C ALA A 138 -13.01 10.75 -2.32
N SER A 139 -13.84 11.47 -3.08
CA SER A 139 -13.42 12.30 -4.20
C SER A 139 -14.19 13.61 -4.25
N GLY A 140 -13.61 14.66 -4.87
CA GLY A 140 -14.23 15.97 -4.96
C GLY A 140 -14.67 16.55 -3.61
N PRO A 141 -15.63 17.49 -3.60
CA PRO A 141 -16.20 18.02 -2.37
C PRO A 141 -17.12 16.98 -1.69
N PRO A 142 -17.38 17.10 -0.35
CA PRO A 142 -18.24 16.15 0.35
C PRO A 142 -19.70 16.23 -0.13
N SER A 143 -20.37 15.09 -0.19
CA SER A 143 -21.80 14.98 -0.41
C SER A 143 -22.61 15.46 0.80
N ASP A 144 -23.92 15.71 0.63
CA ASP A 144 -24.80 16.07 1.74
C ASP A 144 -24.79 15.00 2.87
N GLY A 145 -24.67 13.72 2.52
CA GLY A 145 -24.56 12.62 3.47
C GLY A 145 -23.26 12.66 4.27
N GLU A 146 -22.14 12.93 3.61
CA GLU A 146 -20.84 13.12 4.29
C GLU A 146 -20.87 14.36 5.18
N ILE A 147 -21.45 15.48 4.71
CA ILE A 147 -21.62 16.71 5.51
C ILE A 147 -22.42 16.43 6.78
N ALA A 148 -23.49 15.64 6.69
CA ALA A 148 -24.29 15.29 7.87
C ALA A 148 -23.49 14.54 8.97
N ILE A 149 -22.48 13.76 8.57
CA ILE A 149 -21.55 13.07 9.48
C ILE A 149 -20.47 14.02 10.00
N LEU A 150 -19.94 14.90 9.14
CA LEU A 150 -18.79 15.75 9.46
C LEU A 150 -19.17 17.03 10.21
N GLN A 151 -20.34 17.63 9.94
CA GLN A 151 -20.76 18.90 10.52
C GLN A 151 -20.74 18.92 12.07
N PRO A 152 -21.27 17.90 12.77
CA PRO A 152 -21.20 17.88 14.25
C PRO A 152 -19.75 17.92 14.77
N LEU A 153 -18.80 17.30 14.06
CA LEU A 153 -17.40 17.28 14.43
C LEU A 153 -16.72 18.65 14.19
N VAL A 154 -17.15 19.36 13.17
CA VAL A 154 -16.73 20.75 12.91
C VAL A 154 -17.30 21.69 13.99
N ASP A 155 -18.58 21.56 14.33
CA ASP A 155 -19.23 22.37 15.35
C ASP A 155 -18.60 22.19 16.75
N GLU A 156 -18.06 21.00 17.02
CA GLU A 156 -17.31 20.69 18.24
C GLU A 156 -15.81 21.10 18.16
N GLY A 157 -15.36 21.62 17.01
CA GLY A 157 -13.96 22.03 16.79
C GLY A 157 -12.97 20.89 16.61
N LEU A 158 -13.43 19.67 16.35
CA LEU A 158 -12.59 18.48 16.09
C LEU A 158 -12.06 18.43 14.65
N LEU A 159 -12.75 19.09 13.71
CA LEU A 159 -12.38 19.19 12.31
C LEU A 159 -12.42 20.67 11.84
N PRO A 160 -11.61 21.06 10.86
CA PRO A 160 -11.67 22.40 10.28
C PRO A 160 -12.93 22.55 9.41
N GLU A 161 -13.46 23.79 9.31
CA GLU A 161 -14.63 24.09 8.45
C GLU A 161 -14.39 23.73 6.98
N SER A 162 -13.16 23.83 6.49
CA SER A 162 -12.79 23.54 5.11
C SER A 162 -13.10 22.11 4.71
N ILE A 163 -13.19 21.16 5.64
CA ILE A 163 -13.53 19.76 5.33
C ILE A 163 -14.96 19.59 4.78
N LEU A 164 -15.83 20.58 4.99
CA LEU A 164 -17.20 20.59 4.50
C LEU A 164 -17.34 21.13 3.08
N THR A 165 -16.28 21.72 2.52
CA THR A 165 -16.33 22.43 1.23
C THR A 165 -15.21 22.03 0.28
N ASP A 166 -14.04 21.68 0.81
CA ASP A 166 -12.89 21.40 0.00
C ASP A 166 -12.92 19.98 -0.59
N ASP A 167 -12.25 19.81 -1.69
CA ASP A 167 -12.02 18.48 -2.27
C ASP A 167 -11.27 17.59 -1.26
N ALA A 168 -11.49 16.29 -1.36
CA ALA A 168 -10.74 15.31 -0.60
C ALA A 168 -9.23 15.49 -0.83
N VAL A 169 -8.45 15.52 0.24
CA VAL A 169 -7.00 15.79 0.18
C VAL A 169 -6.31 14.78 -0.75
N MET A 170 -5.56 15.30 -1.70
CA MET A 170 -4.75 14.50 -2.62
C MET A 170 -3.27 14.58 -2.24
N ALA A 171 -2.53 13.53 -2.54
CA ALA A 171 -1.08 13.56 -2.38
C ALA A 171 -0.46 14.61 -3.31
N PRO A 172 0.61 15.29 -2.89
CA PRO A 172 1.29 16.28 -3.74
C PRO A 172 1.81 15.63 -5.04
N VAL A 173 1.54 16.28 -6.18
CA VAL A 173 1.99 15.83 -7.51
C VAL A 173 3.27 16.56 -7.89
N ASN A 174 4.27 15.82 -8.36
CA ASN A 174 5.56 16.34 -8.82
C ASN A 174 5.77 16.07 -10.31
N GLY A 175 6.87 16.58 -10.87
CA GLY A 175 7.23 16.31 -12.26
C GLY A 175 7.92 14.95 -12.44
N VAL A 176 7.85 14.41 -13.66
CA VAL A 176 8.46 13.11 -14.01
C VAL A 176 9.90 13.21 -14.51
N GLU A 177 10.33 14.37 -15.00
CA GLU A 177 11.62 14.55 -15.69
C GLU A 177 12.81 14.42 -14.76
N GLU A 178 12.67 14.94 -13.53
CA GLU A 178 13.72 14.92 -12.51
C GLU A 178 13.15 14.45 -11.17
N ASN A 179 13.95 13.74 -10.36
CA ASN A 179 13.58 13.41 -8.98
C ASN A 179 13.31 14.67 -8.14
N THR A 180 14.04 15.75 -8.44
CA THR A 180 13.96 17.01 -7.67
C THR A 180 12.61 17.69 -7.87
N PRO A 181 11.81 17.90 -6.81
CA PRO A 181 10.59 18.70 -6.91
C PRO A 181 10.82 20.11 -7.42
N ALA A 182 9.81 20.69 -8.05
CA ALA A 182 9.91 22.06 -8.58
C ALA A 182 10.23 23.09 -7.47
N ARG A 183 10.88 24.20 -7.84
CA ARG A 183 11.22 25.27 -6.87
C ARG A 183 10.02 25.81 -6.09
N SER A 184 8.83 25.82 -6.70
CA SER A 184 7.59 26.23 -6.02
C SER A 184 7.23 25.26 -4.90
N VAL A 185 7.41 23.94 -5.11
CA VAL A 185 7.17 22.89 -4.12
C VAL A 185 8.15 23.03 -2.95
N TYR A 186 9.45 23.21 -3.23
CA TYR A 186 10.44 23.45 -2.17
C TYR A 186 10.14 24.70 -1.35
N ARG A 187 9.70 25.80 -2.00
CA ARG A 187 9.31 27.02 -1.28
C ARG A 187 8.10 26.82 -0.41
N ALA A 188 7.09 26.09 -0.90
CA ALA A 188 5.91 25.77 -0.13
C ALA A 188 6.25 24.90 1.07
N ALA A 189 6.99 23.79 0.87
CA ALA A 189 7.44 22.93 1.94
C ALA A 189 8.33 23.70 2.96
N GLY A 190 9.21 24.56 2.47
CA GLY A 190 10.02 25.43 3.33
C GLY A 190 9.19 26.37 4.20
N ALA A 191 8.15 27.00 3.63
CA ALA A 191 7.24 27.87 4.37
C ALA A 191 6.49 27.11 5.47
N LEU A 192 6.01 25.88 5.18
CA LEU A 192 5.36 25.03 6.19
C LEU A 192 6.29 24.70 7.37
N LEU A 193 7.56 24.43 7.10
CA LEU A 193 8.55 24.18 8.14
C LEU A 193 8.87 25.45 8.93
N ASP A 194 9.00 26.62 8.26
CA ASP A 194 9.20 27.91 8.93
C ASP A 194 8.04 28.25 9.87
N GLU A 195 6.79 28.02 9.43
CA GLU A 195 5.58 28.19 10.25
C GLU A 195 5.49 27.21 11.43
N ALA A 196 6.10 26.02 11.29
CA ALA A 196 6.23 25.05 12.38
C ALA A 196 7.41 25.35 13.33
N GLY A 197 8.17 26.42 13.05
CA GLY A 197 9.30 26.86 13.86
C GLY A 197 10.64 26.20 13.52
N TRP A 198 10.73 25.48 12.41
CA TRP A 198 11.97 24.89 11.90
C TRP A 198 12.66 25.86 10.93
N VAL A 199 13.61 26.65 11.44
CA VAL A 199 14.28 27.69 10.68
C VAL A 199 15.60 27.20 10.05
N THR A 200 15.92 27.68 8.85
CA THR A 200 17.17 27.32 8.17
C THR A 200 18.37 27.99 8.82
N GLY A 201 19.34 27.19 9.25
CA GLY A 201 20.61 27.64 9.79
C GLY A 201 21.60 28.09 8.72
N SER A 202 22.79 28.60 9.15
CA SER A 202 23.86 29.07 8.27
C SER A 202 24.50 27.94 7.43
N ASP A 203 24.35 26.71 7.85
CA ASP A 203 24.79 25.48 7.17
C ASP A 203 23.75 24.93 6.18
N GLY A 204 22.57 25.57 6.07
CA GLY A 204 21.46 25.14 5.23
C GLY A 204 20.54 24.12 5.89
N MET A 205 20.87 23.63 7.08
CA MET A 205 20.03 22.68 7.81
C MET A 205 18.95 23.39 8.62
N ARG A 206 17.81 22.75 8.78
CA ARG A 206 16.70 23.28 9.59
C ARG A 206 16.85 22.88 11.04
N THR A 207 16.68 23.84 11.92
CA THR A 207 16.80 23.64 13.37
C THR A 207 15.62 24.27 14.11
N LYS A 208 15.26 23.69 15.23
CA LYS A 208 14.30 24.25 16.19
C LYS A 208 14.88 24.05 17.59
N ASP A 209 14.93 25.12 18.39
CA ASP A 209 15.50 25.12 19.74
C ASP A 209 16.94 24.58 19.80
N GLY A 210 17.69 24.73 18.69
CA GLY A 210 19.09 24.27 18.56
C GLY A 210 19.25 22.83 18.06
N GLU A 211 18.17 22.08 17.94
CA GLU A 211 18.19 20.68 17.45
C GLU A 211 17.90 20.63 15.95
N PRO A 212 18.63 19.82 15.16
CA PRO A 212 18.39 19.66 13.74
C PRO A 212 17.09 18.85 13.48
N LEU A 213 16.41 19.13 12.36
CA LEU A 213 15.32 18.31 11.90
C LEU A 213 15.88 17.06 11.21
N GLU A 214 15.79 15.93 11.90
CA GLU A 214 16.21 14.62 11.39
C GLU A 214 15.00 13.72 11.20
N VAL A 215 15.05 12.81 10.22
CA VAL A 215 14.03 11.78 10.00
C VAL A 215 14.68 10.44 9.71
N VAL A 216 14.41 9.47 10.56
CA VAL A 216 14.89 8.08 10.44
C VAL A 216 13.86 7.24 9.71
N ILE A 217 14.22 6.71 8.54
CA ILE A 217 13.38 5.86 7.71
C ILE A 217 13.78 4.41 7.94
N LEU A 218 12.97 3.70 8.71
CA LEU A 218 13.22 2.31 9.07
C LEU A 218 12.91 1.37 7.90
N GLN A 219 13.88 0.54 7.51
CA GLN A 219 13.75 -0.41 6.41
C GLN A 219 14.45 -1.74 6.72
N PHE A 220 13.95 -2.83 6.12
CA PHE A 220 14.64 -4.14 6.16
C PHE A 220 15.04 -4.65 4.78
N SER A 221 14.32 -4.25 3.73
CA SER A 221 14.53 -4.75 2.37
C SER A 221 15.48 -3.85 1.58
N PRO A 222 16.57 -4.40 1.02
CA PRO A 222 17.46 -3.65 0.12
C PRO A 222 16.77 -3.09 -1.14
N LEU A 223 15.64 -3.66 -1.52
CA LEU A 223 14.87 -3.21 -2.69
C LEU A 223 14.34 -1.79 -2.52
N PHE A 224 14.14 -1.34 -1.28
CA PHE A 224 13.67 0.01 -0.99
C PHE A 224 14.75 1.09 -1.07
N ASP A 225 16.05 0.73 -1.11
CA ASP A 225 17.13 1.72 -1.17
C ASP A 225 17.01 2.66 -2.36
N ARG A 226 16.70 2.11 -3.54
CA ARG A 226 16.53 2.88 -4.77
C ARG A 226 15.33 3.85 -4.71
N ILE A 227 14.47 3.72 -3.72
CA ILE A 227 13.27 4.54 -3.49
C ILE A 227 13.54 5.55 -2.39
N VAL A 228 14.14 5.09 -1.29
CA VAL A 228 14.40 5.92 -0.11
C VAL A 228 15.53 6.91 -0.34
N ASN A 229 16.61 6.51 -1.02
CA ASN A 229 17.73 7.40 -1.26
C ASN A 229 17.36 8.67 -2.07
N PRO A 230 16.61 8.58 -3.18
CA PRO A 230 16.14 9.79 -3.88
C PRO A 230 15.22 10.67 -3.03
N TYR A 231 14.43 10.09 -2.14
CA TYR A 231 13.62 10.84 -1.19
C TYR A 231 14.49 11.56 -0.16
N ILE A 232 15.51 10.91 0.39
CA ILE A 232 16.49 11.52 1.30
C ILE A 232 17.21 12.69 0.63
N GLU A 233 17.64 12.57 -0.62
CA GLU A 233 18.26 13.67 -1.37
C GLU A 233 17.35 14.90 -1.44
N ASN A 234 16.04 14.71 -1.61
CA ASN A 234 15.08 15.81 -1.62
C ASN A 234 14.88 16.41 -0.22
N LEU A 235 14.86 15.60 0.82
CA LEU A 235 14.82 16.07 2.21
C LEU A 235 16.06 16.90 2.56
N GLU A 236 17.25 16.44 2.20
CA GLU A 236 18.51 17.17 2.45
C GLU A 236 18.52 18.54 1.73
N ARG A 237 18.01 18.63 0.51
CA ARG A 237 17.85 19.91 -0.20
C ARG A 237 16.86 20.84 0.47
N LEU A 238 15.87 20.31 1.21
CA LEU A 238 14.95 21.09 2.03
C LEU A 238 15.58 21.54 3.36
N GLY A 239 16.76 21.00 3.69
CA GLY A 239 17.47 21.23 4.96
C GLY A 239 17.06 20.24 6.06
N VAL A 240 16.47 19.10 5.69
CA VAL A 240 16.09 18.03 6.62
C VAL A 240 17.06 16.87 6.47
N LYS A 241 17.62 16.39 7.56
CA LYS A 241 18.55 15.25 7.54
C LYS A 241 17.78 13.95 7.46
N GLY A 242 17.82 13.26 6.30
CA GLY A 242 17.26 11.94 6.11
C GLY A 242 18.25 10.84 6.47
N ILE A 243 17.80 9.81 7.16
CA ILE A 243 18.62 8.65 7.57
C ILE A 243 17.89 7.37 7.16
N LEU A 244 18.51 6.61 6.25
CA LEU A 244 18.05 5.24 5.97
C LEU A 244 18.63 4.30 7.03
N ASP A 245 17.77 3.83 7.91
CA ASP A 245 18.13 2.86 8.94
C ASP A 245 17.70 1.45 8.52
N ARG A 246 18.69 0.68 8.04
CA ARG A 246 18.45 -0.68 7.59
C ARG A 246 18.82 -1.69 8.65
N VAL A 247 17.83 -2.49 9.01
CA VAL A 247 17.93 -3.56 9.99
C VAL A 247 17.52 -4.91 9.38
N ASP A 248 17.76 -6.00 10.09
CA ASP A 248 17.20 -7.29 9.69
C ASP A 248 15.67 -7.36 9.93
N SER A 249 15.02 -8.39 9.37
CA SER A 249 13.56 -8.51 9.43
C SER A 249 13.02 -8.68 10.85
N ALA A 250 13.77 -9.31 11.77
CA ALA A 250 13.34 -9.50 13.15
C ALA A 250 13.40 -8.18 13.92
N GLN A 251 14.51 -7.44 13.79
CA GLN A 251 14.64 -6.08 14.35
C GLN A 251 13.60 -5.12 13.77
N TYR A 252 13.32 -5.20 12.45
CA TYR A 252 12.30 -4.38 11.81
C TYR A 252 10.93 -4.58 12.46
N VAL A 253 10.51 -5.83 12.67
CA VAL A 253 9.23 -6.15 13.33
C VAL A 253 9.22 -5.64 14.77
N GLU A 254 10.29 -5.84 15.51
CA GLU A 254 10.38 -5.41 16.91
C GLU A 254 10.32 -3.89 17.04
N ARG A 255 11.08 -3.16 16.23
CA ARG A 255 11.12 -1.70 16.26
C ARG A 255 9.77 -1.08 15.82
N ARG A 256 9.10 -1.68 14.86
CA ARG A 256 7.73 -1.26 14.50
C ARG A 256 6.76 -1.45 15.67
N ARG A 257 6.87 -2.55 16.42
CA ARG A 257 6.02 -2.81 17.60
C ARG A 257 6.31 -1.85 18.74
N SER A 258 7.56 -1.57 19.00
CA SER A 258 7.97 -0.64 20.06
C SER A 258 7.76 0.83 19.72
N GLY A 259 7.54 1.17 18.43
CA GLY A 259 7.48 2.56 17.97
C GLY A 259 8.85 3.23 17.85
N ASP A 260 9.92 2.45 17.67
CA ASP A 260 11.28 2.96 17.51
C ASP A 260 11.57 3.25 16.03
N PHE A 261 10.92 4.28 15.48
CA PHE A 261 11.10 4.79 14.11
C PHE A 261 10.44 6.17 13.99
N ASP A 262 10.87 6.96 12.99
CA ASP A 262 10.16 8.17 12.58
C ASP A 262 9.22 7.88 11.42
N LEU A 263 9.74 7.21 10.38
CA LEU A 263 8.99 6.72 9.24
C LEU A 263 9.19 5.22 9.06
N ALA A 264 8.12 4.50 8.82
CA ALA A 264 8.15 3.08 8.44
C ALA A 264 7.09 2.78 7.38
N ASN A 265 7.32 1.74 6.57
CA ASN A 265 6.32 1.30 5.60
C ASN A 265 5.11 0.67 6.29
N GLN A 266 3.93 1.05 5.82
CA GLN A 266 2.66 0.42 6.17
C GLN A 266 1.84 0.18 4.90
N SER A 267 1.23 -0.99 4.81
CA SER A 267 0.27 -1.36 3.78
C SER A 267 -1.11 -1.46 4.42
N PHE A 268 -2.03 -0.62 3.97
CA PHE A 268 -3.41 -0.62 4.44
C PHE A 268 -4.23 -1.51 3.51
N GLN A 269 -4.70 -2.63 4.05
CA GLN A 269 -5.52 -3.61 3.33
C GLN A 269 -6.96 -3.47 3.79
N MET A 270 -7.73 -2.70 3.05
CA MET A 270 -9.13 -2.47 3.32
C MET A 270 -10.00 -3.48 2.56
N SER A 271 -11.29 -3.52 2.87
CA SER A 271 -12.26 -4.39 2.21
C SER A 271 -13.40 -3.57 1.63
N PHE A 272 -14.19 -4.19 0.74
CA PHE A 272 -15.45 -3.62 0.24
C PHE A 272 -16.54 -3.53 1.30
N GLU A 273 -16.44 -4.32 2.36
CA GLU A 273 -17.36 -4.32 3.50
C GLU A 273 -16.57 -4.03 4.78
N PRO A 274 -16.19 -2.75 5.00
CA PRO A 274 -15.51 -2.35 6.22
C PRO A 274 -16.38 -2.64 7.46
N SER A 275 -15.75 -3.12 8.51
CA SER A 275 -16.44 -3.56 9.71
C SER A 275 -15.62 -3.22 10.96
N ILE A 276 -15.91 -3.88 12.08
CA ILE A 276 -15.18 -3.73 13.35
C ILE A 276 -13.66 -3.84 13.21
N GLY A 277 -13.16 -4.50 12.16
CA GLY A 277 -11.74 -4.58 11.85
C GLY A 277 -11.06 -3.21 11.61
N LEU A 278 -11.83 -2.17 11.22
CA LEU A 278 -11.30 -0.80 11.06
C LEU A 278 -10.74 -0.22 12.37
N GLU A 279 -11.29 -0.62 13.51
CA GLU A 279 -10.78 -0.17 14.81
C GLU A 279 -9.31 -0.57 15.03
N GLN A 280 -8.89 -1.73 14.50
CA GLN A 280 -7.51 -2.20 14.58
C GLN A 280 -6.53 -1.27 13.83
N TRP A 281 -7.02 -0.58 12.80
CA TRP A 281 -6.22 0.31 11.98
C TRP A 281 -6.20 1.74 12.50
N PHE A 282 -7.34 2.25 12.99
CA PHE A 282 -7.51 3.69 13.13
C PHE A 282 -8.04 4.15 14.50
N ALA A 283 -8.57 3.27 15.35
CA ALA A 283 -9.10 3.69 16.64
C ALA A 283 -8.00 4.06 17.62
N SER A 284 -8.20 5.15 18.39
CA SER A 284 -7.25 5.60 19.42
C SER A 284 -6.93 4.53 20.46
N LYS A 285 -7.90 3.69 20.82
CA LYS A 285 -7.73 2.60 21.79
C LYS A 285 -6.74 1.52 21.36
N THR A 286 -6.39 1.45 20.06
CA THR A 286 -5.47 0.45 19.50
C THR A 286 -4.07 1.00 19.22
N ALA A 287 -3.83 2.27 19.52
CA ALA A 287 -2.57 2.93 19.20
C ALA A 287 -1.35 2.29 19.87
N ASP A 288 -1.51 1.70 21.05
CA ASP A 288 -0.40 1.08 21.79
C ASP A 288 -0.25 -0.42 21.52
N ASP A 289 -1.32 -1.10 21.11
CA ASP A 289 -1.37 -2.57 21.07
C ASP A 289 -1.46 -3.15 19.67
N SER A 290 -1.94 -2.39 18.68
CA SER A 290 -2.16 -2.90 17.33
C SER A 290 -0.96 -2.67 16.42
N SER A 291 -0.46 -3.73 15.82
CA SER A 291 0.52 -3.63 14.72
C SER A 291 -0.07 -3.01 13.44
N ARG A 292 -1.39 -2.86 13.36
CA ARG A 292 -2.09 -2.20 12.25
C ARG A 292 -2.16 -0.70 12.43
N ASN A 293 -2.39 -0.19 13.65
CA ASN A 293 -2.26 1.23 13.99
C ASN A 293 -0.78 1.58 14.25
N LEU A 294 0.05 1.31 13.25
CA LEU A 294 1.51 1.51 13.34
C LEU A 294 1.88 2.98 13.58
N MET A 295 1.11 3.90 12.96
CA MET A 295 1.30 5.35 13.13
C MET A 295 0.91 5.86 14.52
N ARG A 296 0.35 5.00 15.38
CA ARG A 296 -0.12 5.34 16.74
C ARG A 296 -1.13 6.47 16.74
N LEU A 297 -2.02 6.43 15.76
CA LEU A 297 -3.06 7.43 15.58
C LEU A 297 -3.99 7.48 16.80
N ARG A 298 -4.16 8.69 17.35
CA ARG A 298 -5.17 9.04 18.35
C ARG A 298 -5.88 10.28 17.85
N ASN A 299 -7.10 10.09 17.39
CA ASN A 299 -7.89 11.18 16.82
C ASN A 299 -9.38 11.00 17.16
N GLU A 300 -9.94 11.95 17.91
CA GLU A 300 -11.32 11.89 18.38
C GLU A 300 -12.34 11.92 17.23
N ALA A 301 -12.08 12.68 16.16
CA ALA A 301 -12.98 12.70 15.01
C ALA A 301 -13.07 11.33 14.34
N VAL A 302 -11.92 10.63 14.19
CA VAL A 302 -11.88 9.26 13.67
C VAL A 302 -12.65 8.32 14.60
N ASP A 303 -12.42 8.38 15.92
CA ASP A 303 -13.11 7.53 16.90
C ASP A 303 -14.63 7.72 16.87
N ARG A 304 -15.11 8.93 16.51
CA ARG A 304 -16.54 9.25 16.40
C ARG A 304 -17.16 8.78 15.09
N ILE A 305 -16.39 8.70 13.99
CA ILE A 305 -16.90 8.24 12.69
C ILE A 305 -16.89 6.70 12.60
N LEU A 306 -15.91 6.01 13.18
CA LEU A 306 -15.79 4.55 13.11
C LEU A 306 -17.09 3.80 13.48
N PRO A 307 -17.80 4.13 14.57
CA PRO A 307 -19.08 3.48 14.89
C PRO A 307 -20.14 3.67 13.80
N THR A 308 -20.15 4.81 13.08
CA THR A 308 -21.11 5.05 12.00
C THR A 308 -20.86 4.11 10.81
N VAL A 309 -19.59 3.87 10.46
CA VAL A 309 -19.23 2.89 9.43
C VAL A 309 -19.64 1.47 9.85
N ILE A 310 -19.36 1.10 11.11
CA ILE A 310 -19.63 -0.25 11.63
C ILE A 310 -21.12 -0.55 11.76
N ALA A 311 -21.94 0.47 12.07
CA ALA A 311 -23.37 0.33 12.29
C ALA A 311 -24.21 0.54 11.04
N ALA A 312 -23.59 0.84 9.89
CA ALA A 312 -24.32 1.06 8.62
C ALA A 312 -25.20 -0.15 8.29
N SER A 313 -26.44 0.12 7.91
CA SER A 313 -27.46 -0.91 7.67
C SER A 313 -27.56 -1.35 6.21
N ASP A 314 -27.00 -0.55 5.31
CA ASP A 314 -26.92 -0.85 3.88
C ASP A 314 -25.65 -0.30 3.23
N LEU A 315 -25.44 -0.60 1.96
CA LEU A 315 -24.23 -0.22 1.21
C LEU A 315 -24.12 1.28 0.99
N GLU A 316 -25.21 2.02 0.86
CA GLU A 316 -25.20 3.46 0.63
C GLU A 316 -24.79 4.21 1.91
N GLU A 317 -25.37 3.85 3.04
CA GLU A 317 -24.97 4.38 4.35
C GLU A 317 -23.50 4.06 4.64
N MET A 318 -23.08 2.82 4.37
CA MET A 318 -21.70 2.39 4.56
C MET A 318 -20.73 3.19 3.68
N ALA A 319 -21.01 3.32 2.39
CA ALA A 319 -20.16 4.07 1.47
C ALA A 319 -20.04 5.55 1.89
N THR A 320 -21.15 6.17 2.26
CA THR A 320 -21.17 7.56 2.76
C THR A 320 -20.31 7.72 4.01
N ALA A 321 -20.43 6.81 4.97
CA ALA A 321 -19.62 6.85 6.19
C ALA A 321 -18.14 6.56 5.93
N VAL A 322 -17.82 5.67 4.98
CA VAL A 322 -16.45 5.40 4.56
C VAL A 322 -15.85 6.61 3.86
N HIS A 323 -16.57 7.30 2.98
CA HIS A 323 -16.12 8.55 2.35
C HIS A 323 -15.78 9.61 3.40
N ALA A 324 -16.66 9.82 4.39
CA ALA A 324 -16.40 10.75 5.49
C ALA A 324 -15.13 10.35 6.27
N LEU A 325 -14.96 9.07 6.58
CA LEU A 325 -13.77 8.55 7.27
C LEU A 325 -12.50 8.73 6.43
N ASP A 326 -12.52 8.34 5.14
CA ASP A 326 -11.36 8.45 4.24
C ASP A 326 -10.91 9.90 4.09
N ARG A 327 -11.86 10.84 3.96
CA ARG A 327 -11.61 12.27 3.91
C ARG A 327 -10.89 12.76 5.17
N VAL A 328 -11.34 12.34 6.35
CA VAL A 328 -10.72 12.71 7.62
C VAL A 328 -9.34 12.08 7.76
N LEU A 329 -9.18 10.80 7.48
CA LEU A 329 -7.88 10.12 7.54
C LEU A 329 -6.83 10.79 6.66
N ARG A 330 -7.21 11.17 5.44
CA ARG A 330 -6.32 11.86 4.49
C ARG A 330 -5.97 13.27 4.96
N SER A 331 -6.93 14.00 5.57
CA SER A 331 -6.69 15.34 6.09
C SER A 331 -5.71 15.37 7.28
N ILE A 332 -5.62 14.29 8.05
CA ILE A 332 -4.63 14.17 9.14
C ILE A 332 -3.21 14.11 8.59
N GLY A 333 -2.98 13.54 7.42
CA GLY A 333 -1.68 13.48 6.78
C GLY A 333 -0.62 12.65 7.51
N PHE A 334 -1.02 11.55 8.15
CA PHE A 334 -0.11 10.66 8.87
C PHE A 334 0.66 9.69 7.96
N SER A 335 0.32 9.64 6.68
CA SER A 335 0.93 8.78 5.69
C SER A 335 1.40 9.57 4.48
N ILE A 336 2.57 9.22 3.95
CA ILE A 336 3.07 9.66 2.64
C ILE A 336 2.70 8.55 1.65
N PRO A 337 1.69 8.73 0.79
CA PRO A 337 1.26 7.72 -0.16
C PRO A 337 2.38 7.33 -1.12
N GLN A 338 2.59 6.05 -1.30
CA GLN A 338 3.62 5.50 -2.19
C GLN A 338 2.98 5.01 -3.49
N TRP A 339 2.62 3.73 -3.60
CA TRP A 339 2.04 3.12 -4.80
C TRP A 339 1.23 1.88 -4.46
N TYR A 340 0.40 1.47 -5.41
CA TYR A 340 -0.21 0.14 -5.44
C TYR A 340 -0.21 -0.39 -6.88
N ASN A 341 -0.40 -1.69 -7.04
CA ASN A 341 -0.65 -2.30 -8.34
C ASN A 341 -2.16 -2.37 -8.58
N ALA A 342 -2.63 -1.82 -9.70
CA ALA A 342 -4.03 -1.87 -10.10
C ALA A 342 -4.37 -3.16 -10.88
N ASP A 343 -3.35 -3.95 -11.23
CA ASP A 343 -3.46 -5.21 -11.92
C ASP A 343 -2.79 -6.32 -11.09
N THR A 344 -3.18 -7.57 -11.32
CA THR A 344 -2.42 -8.71 -10.82
C THR A 344 -1.54 -9.27 -11.93
N TRP A 345 -0.24 -9.29 -11.67
CA TRP A 345 0.75 -9.87 -12.58
C TRP A 345 1.00 -11.32 -12.20
N VAL A 346 0.71 -12.22 -13.11
CA VAL A 346 0.92 -13.66 -12.91
C VAL A 346 1.86 -14.24 -13.97
N ALA A 347 2.68 -15.16 -13.55
CA ALA A 347 3.47 -15.98 -14.44
C ALA A 347 3.31 -17.45 -14.04
N TYR A 348 3.07 -18.31 -15.01
CA TYR A 348 2.85 -19.71 -14.74
C TYR A 348 3.29 -20.60 -15.89
N TYR A 349 3.68 -21.82 -15.57
CA TYR A 349 3.89 -22.82 -16.59
C TYR A 349 2.57 -23.18 -17.25
N ASP A 350 2.56 -23.30 -18.59
CA ASP A 350 1.35 -23.44 -19.44
C ASP A 350 0.62 -24.77 -19.25
N MET A 351 0.36 -25.11 -18.00
CA MET A 351 -0.44 -26.25 -17.54
C MET A 351 -1.58 -25.83 -16.63
N TYR A 352 -1.78 -24.52 -16.45
CA TYR A 352 -2.93 -23.99 -15.74
C TYR A 352 -3.87 -23.32 -16.71
N ARG A 353 -5.15 -23.37 -16.40
CA ARG A 353 -6.22 -22.76 -17.18
C ARG A 353 -7.15 -22.04 -16.25
N HIS A 354 -7.79 -21.00 -16.75
CA HIS A 354 -8.82 -20.25 -16.07
C HIS A 354 -9.98 -19.92 -17.01
N PRO A 355 -11.14 -19.50 -16.54
CA PRO A 355 -12.21 -19.01 -17.40
C PRO A 355 -11.77 -17.81 -18.23
N ASP A 356 -12.26 -17.70 -19.48
CA ASP A 356 -12.00 -16.54 -20.35
C ASP A 356 -12.40 -15.20 -19.71
N VAL A 357 -13.43 -15.23 -18.87
CA VAL A 357 -13.90 -14.08 -18.10
C VAL A 357 -13.77 -14.41 -16.63
N LEU A 358 -12.85 -13.75 -15.95
CA LEU A 358 -12.66 -13.85 -14.50
C LEU A 358 -13.67 -12.96 -13.76
N PRO A 359 -13.99 -13.28 -12.50
CA PRO A 359 -14.74 -12.38 -11.65
C PRO A 359 -14.03 -11.02 -11.51
N PRO A 360 -14.77 -9.90 -11.51
CA PRO A 360 -14.16 -8.57 -11.55
C PRO A 360 -13.34 -8.20 -10.30
N LEU A 361 -13.59 -8.89 -9.18
CA LEU A 361 -12.99 -8.55 -7.87
C LEU A 361 -11.98 -9.59 -7.38
N ALA A 362 -11.56 -10.54 -8.22
CA ALA A 362 -10.61 -11.56 -7.82
C ALA A 362 -9.98 -12.25 -9.04
N THR A 363 -8.69 -12.49 -8.99
CA THR A 363 -8.00 -13.37 -9.96
C THR A 363 -8.38 -14.83 -9.75
N GLY A 364 -8.65 -15.22 -8.52
CA GLY A 364 -9.23 -16.51 -8.13
C GLY A 364 -8.40 -17.71 -8.52
N GLU A 365 -7.09 -17.61 -8.54
CA GLU A 365 -6.17 -18.65 -8.99
C GLU A 365 -6.31 -19.96 -8.21
N LEU A 366 -6.68 -19.90 -6.93
CA LEU A 366 -6.95 -21.09 -6.12
C LEU A 366 -8.43 -21.51 -6.14
N ASP A 367 -9.31 -20.65 -6.64
CA ASP A 367 -10.76 -20.89 -6.69
C ASP A 367 -11.22 -21.43 -8.04
N PHE A 368 -10.93 -20.71 -9.12
CA PHE A 368 -11.57 -20.92 -10.44
C PHE A 368 -10.65 -21.56 -11.46
N TRP A 369 -9.33 -21.51 -11.25
CA TRP A 369 -8.36 -22.09 -12.15
C TRP A 369 -8.32 -23.61 -11.99
N TRP A 370 -7.83 -24.30 -13.00
CA TRP A 370 -7.65 -25.75 -12.98
C TRP A 370 -6.35 -26.19 -13.64
N TYR A 371 -5.95 -27.40 -13.33
CA TYR A 371 -4.80 -28.06 -13.85
C TYR A 371 -5.15 -28.83 -15.14
N ASP A 372 -4.40 -28.58 -16.23
CA ASP A 372 -4.49 -29.27 -17.51
C ASP A 372 -3.41 -30.36 -17.54
N ALA A 373 -3.82 -31.62 -17.29
CA ALA A 373 -2.90 -32.73 -17.20
C ALA A 373 -2.18 -33.03 -18.54
N GLU A 374 -2.89 -32.88 -19.68
CA GLU A 374 -2.30 -33.12 -20.99
C GLU A 374 -1.24 -32.05 -21.31
N ALA A 375 -1.50 -30.80 -20.97
CA ALA A 375 -0.52 -29.74 -21.09
C ALA A 375 0.71 -29.98 -20.21
N ALA A 376 0.51 -30.41 -18.98
CA ALA A 376 1.60 -30.73 -18.07
C ALA A 376 2.47 -31.88 -18.56
N GLU A 377 1.87 -32.93 -19.10
CA GLU A 377 2.62 -34.06 -19.70
C GLU A 377 3.47 -33.60 -20.91
N ARG A 378 2.92 -32.70 -21.74
CA ARG A 378 3.67 -32.11 -22.87
C ARG A 378 4.88 -31.30 -22.39
N LEU A 379 4.68 -30.46 -21.38
CA LEU A 379 5.75 -29.64 -20.78
C LEU A 379 6.84 -30.51 -20.15
N GLN A 380 6.43 -31.55 -19.41
CA GLN A 380 7.38 -32.51 -18.81
C GLN A 380 8.17 -33.28 -19.85
N ALA A 381 7.51 -33.76 -20.91
CA ALA A 381 8.17 -34.45 -22.02
C ALA A 381 9.17 -33.53 -22.79
N ALA A 382 8.90 -32.22 -22.81
CA ALA A 382 9.78 -31.21 -23.38
C ALA A 382 10.93 -30.79 -22.45
N GLY A 383 10.95 -31.26 -21.19
CA GLY A 383 11.97 -30.87 -20.20
C GLY A 383 11.85 -29.42 -19.75
N ALA A 384 10.62 -28.91 -19.68
CA ALA A 384 10.36 -27.52 -19.28
C ALA A 384 10.65 -27.26 -17.78
N PHE A 385 10.58 -28.31 -16.94
CA PHE A 385 10.87 -28.29 -15.49
C PHE A 385 11.18 -29.69 -14.95
#